data_d50ccca031f70c076d5f102c1720af22
#
_entry.id   d50ccca031f70c076d5f102c1720af22
#
_cell.length_a   1.000
_cell.length_b   1.000
_cell.length_c   1.000
_cell.angle_alpha   90.00
_cell.angle_beta   90.00
_cell.angle_gamma   90.00
#
_symmetry.space_group_name_H-M   'P 1'
#
loop_
_entity.id
_entity.type
_entity.pdbx_description
1 polymer ?
#
loop_
_entity_poly.entity_id
_entity_poly.type
_entity_poly.pdbx_seq_one_letter_code
_entity_poly.pdbx_strand_id
1 'polypeptide(L)'
;RHTRFALVSWARRCVRDSSNIQKAVLLNKADVGIALDGDADRLVLVDELGNVVDGDQIMAAIATAWQSTGRLKGNNIVGTVMSNLGLEKYLKSINLTLDRADVGDRYVLEHMRASGSNLGGEQSGHIILSDYATTGDGVIAALQMLAIAVQEGKTISEVTGLFDPLPQYLKNIKIEKINPLDSSLVNDAIRRGQRYLGHNGRV
;
A
#
# COMPACT_ATOMS: atom_id res chain seq x y z
N ARG A 1 -7.41 -4.58 27.81
CA ARG A 1 -6.55 -5.49 27.01
C ARG A 1 -5.24 -4.74 26.79
N HIS A 2 -4.11 -5.28 27.23
CA HIS A 2 -2.79 -4.65 27.01
C HIS A 2 -2.28 -5.07 25.63
N THR A 3 -2.19 -4.14 24.70
CA THR A 3 -1.61 -4.35 23.36
C THR A 3 -0.10 -4.59 23.50
N ARG A 4 0.40 -5.67 22.91
CA ARG A 4 1.84 -6.03 22.94
C ARG A 4 2.47 -5.62 21.62
N PHE A 5 3.46 -4.74 21.68
CA PHE A 5 4.22 -4.29 20.52
C PHE A 5 5.55 -5.03 20.43
N ALA A 6 5.90 -5.52 19.25
CA ALA A 6 7.25 -5.94 18.94
C ALA A 6 7.88 -4.87 18.04
N LEU A 7 8.75 -4.04 18.60
CA LEU A 7 9.56 -3.07 17.87
C LEU A 7 10.87 -3.74 17.46
N VAL A 8 11.12 -3.85 16.17
CA VAL A 8 12.40 -4.32 15.64
C VAL A 8 12.98 -3.21 14.76
N SER A 9 13.97 -2.48 15.29
CA SER A 9 14.71 -1.47 14.52
C SER A 9 15.92 -2.13 13.85
N TRP A 10 15.99 -2.04 12.51
CA TRP A 10 17.12 -2.49 11.71
C TRP A 10 17.57 -1.39 10.76
N ALA A 11 18.50 -0.57 11.20
CA ALA A 11 19.26 0.26 10.30
C ALA A 11 20.11 -0.63 9.38
N ARG A 12 19.86 -0.63 8.08
CA ARG A 12 20.66 -1.15 6.95
C ARG A 12 20.23 -2.42 6.21
N ARG A 13 19.15 -3.09 6.52
CA ARG A 13 18.63 -4.13 5.62
C ARG A 13 17.16 -3.87 5.34
N CYS A 14 16.97 -3.53 4.10
CA CYS A 14 15.73 -3.31 3.38
C CYS A 14 14.50 -3.98 4.03
N VAL A 15 13.39 -3.26 4.06
CA VAL A 15 12.00 -3.70 4.25
C VAL A 15 11.65 -5.03 3.52
N ARG A 16 12.55 -5.54 2.69
CA ARG A 16 12.41 -6.81 1.95
C ARG A 16 12.59 -8.08 2.80
N ASP A 17 13.17 -8.00 4.00
CA ASP A 17 13.29 -9.16 4.88
C ASP A 17 12.30 -9.07 6.04
N SER A 18 11.02 -9.23 5.71
CA SER A 18 9.92 -9.28 6.68
C SER A 18 9.96 -10.54 7.56
N SER A 19 10.79 -11.54 7.22
CA SER A 19 10.80 -12.83 7.89
C SER A 19 11.16 -12.74 9.39
N ASN A 20 12.01 -11.80 9.75
CA ASN A 20 12.43 -11.61 11.14
C ASN A 20 11.30 -11.01 12.00
N ILE A 21 10.57 -10.03 11.47
CA ILE A 21 9.46 -9.43 12.21
C ILE A 21 8.26 -10.39 12.28
N GLN A 22 8.00 -11.18 11.24
CA GLN A 22 6.97 -12.23 11.27
C GLN A 22 7.26 -13.24 12.40
N LYS A 23 8.50 -13.74 12.49
CA LYS A 23 8.93 -14.63 13.57
C LYS A 23 8.81 -13.98 14.94
N ALA A 24 9.19 -12.70 15.06
CA ALA A 24 9.10 -11.96 16.32
C ALA A 24 7.65 -11.81 16.79
N VAL A 25 6.72 -11.49 15.88
CA VAL A 25 5.28 -11.40 16.18
C VAL A 25 4.77 -12.73 16.72
N LEU A 26 5.00 -13.81 15.99
CA LEU A 26 4.51 -15.14 16.37
C LEU A 26 5.13 -15.64 17.69
N LEU A 27 6.45 -15.44 17.85
CA LEU A 27 7.18 -15.89 19.06
C LEU A 27 6.70 -15.15 20.32
N ASN A 28 6.47 -13.85 20.22
CA ASN A 28 6.06 -13.01 21.34
C ASN A 28 4.53 -12.91 21.48
N LYS A 29 3.76 -13.53 20.58
CA LYS A 29 2.30 -13.39 20.52
C LYS A 29 1.91 -11.92 20.54
N ALA A 30 2.59 -11.13 19.73
CA ALA A 30 2.33 -9.70 19.61
C ALA A 30 1.06 -9.46 18.80
N ASP A 31 0.31 -8.40 19.13
CA ASP A 31 -0.90 -8.00 18.38
C ASP A 31 -0.54 -7.36 17.03
N VAL A 32 0.70 -6.88 16.89
CA VAL A 32 1.21 -6.26 15.64
C VAL A 32 2.72 -6.22 15.62
N GLY A 33 3.30 -6.35 14.46
CA GLY A 33 4.70 -6.06 14.17
C GLY A 33 4.83 -4.79 13.33
N ILE A 34 5.73 -3.89 13.70
CA ILE A 34 6.02 -2.64 12.98
C ILE A 34 7.49 -2.63 12.63
N ALA A 35 7.82 -2.52 11.34
CA ALA A 35 9.17 -2.31 10.87
C ALA A 35 9.23 -1.06 10.00
N LEU A 36 10.28 -0.29 10.21
CA LEU A 36 10.58 0.92 9.44
C LEU A 36 11.91 0.73 8.72
N ASP A 37 12.08 1.38 7.59
CA ASP A 37 13.36 1.42 6.90
C ASP A 37 14.32 2.46 7.50
N GLY A 38 15.46 2.73 6.84
CA GLY A 38 16.57 3.48 7.45
C GLY A 38 16.26 4.94 7.77
N ASP A 39 15.37 5.58 7.03
CA ASP A 39 14.89 6.96 7.19
C ASP A 39 13.43 7.04 7.65
N ALA A 40 12.82 5.87 7.93
CA ALA A 40 11.47 5.71 8.46
C ALA A 40 10.36 6.29 7.57
N ASP A 41 10.62 6.45 6.28
CA ASP A 41 9.64 6.91 5.29
C ASP A 41 8.69 5.79 4.83
N ARG A 42 9.04 4.51 5.11
CA ARG A 42 8.28 3.32 4.76
C ARG A 42 7.94 2.47 5.96
N LEU A 43 6.76 1.88 5.90
CA LEU A 43 6.20 1.00 6.90
C LEU A 43 5.97 -0.40 6.34
N VAL A 44 6.42 -1.40 7.07
CA VAL A 44 5.91 -2.78 6.96
C VAL A 44 5.17 -3.12 8.23
N LEU A 45 3.92 -3.53 8.11
CA LEU A 45 3.15 -4.10 9.20
C LEU A 45 3.13 -5.63 9.08
N VAL A 46 3.06 -6.27 10.23
CA VAL A 46 2.78 -7.71 10.33
C VAL A 46 1.62 -7.88 11.30
N ASP A 47 0.59 -8.58 10.88
CA ASP A 47 -0.56 -8.86 11.73
C ASP A 47 -0.25 -9.90 12.82
N GLU A 48 -1.17 -10.12 13.73
CA GLU A 48 -1.04 -11.10 14.83
C GLU A 48 -0.93 -12.55 14.36
N LEU A 49 -1.28 -12.81 13.10
CA LEU A 49 -1.18 -14.14 12.47
C LEU A 49 0.18 -14.35 11.79
N GLY A 50 1.04 -13.31 11.75
CA GLY A 50 2.35 -13.35 11.10
C GLY A 50 2.30 -13.03 9.61
N ASN A 51 1.18 -12.55 9.06
CA ASN A 51 1.09 -12.13 7.68
C ASN A 51 1.63 -10.71 7.49
N VAL A 52 2.34 -10.49 6.40
CA VAL A 52 2.79 -9.15 6.02
C VAL A 52 1.63 -8.38 5.41
N VAL A 53 1.41 -7.17 5.91
CA VAL A 53 0.43 -6.21 5.39
C VAL A 53 1.18 -5.19 4.53
N ASP A 54 0.86 -5.13 3.26
CA ASP A 54 1.51 -4.20 2.32
C ASP A 54 0.86 -2.81 2.31
N GLY A 55 1.48 -1.86 1.59
CA GLY A 55 1.00 -0.49 1.53
C GLY A 55 -0.39 -0.35 0.92
N ASP A 56 -0.78 -1.22 0.00
CA ASP A 56 -2.12 -1.19 -0.60
C ASP A 56 -3.20 -1.57 0.43
N GLN A 57 -2.92 -2.56 1.29
CA GLN A 57 -3.81 -2.96 2.38
C GLN A 57 -3.89 -1.88 3.46
N ILE A 58 -2.76 -1.23 3.78
CA ILE A 58 -2.71 -0.09 4.71
C ILE A 58 -3.55 1.06 4.18
N MET A 59 -3.39 1.43 2.90
CA MET A 59 -4.18 2.49 2.28
C MET A 59 -5.68 2.17 2.27
N ALA A 60 -6.06 0.91 1.99
CA ALA A 60 -7.46 0.48 2.05
C ALA A 60 -8.07 0.66 3.44
N ALA A 61 -7.35 0.24 4.48
CA ALA A 61 -7.80 0.36 5.87
C ALA A 61 -7.98 1.82 6.30
N ILE A 62 -6.98 2.66 6.02
CA ILE A 62 -7.05 4.09 6.34
C ILE A 62 -8.18 4.77 5.54
N ALA A 63 -8.31 4.50 4.24
CA ALA A 63 -9.37 5.06 3.40
C ALA A 63 -10.76 4.72 3.93
N THR A 64 -10.98 3.46 4.31
CA THR A 64 -12.26 2.98 4.87
C THR A 64 -12.60 3.69 6.18
N ALA A 65 -11.66 3.74 7.10
CA ALA A 65 -11.85 4.39 8.40
C ALA A 65 -12.04 5.92 8.26
N TRP A 66 -11.28 6.54 7.37
CA TRP A 66 -11.42 7.99 7.16
C TRP A 66 -12.69 8.36 6.39
N GLN A 67 -13.14 7.52 5.46
CA GLN A 67 -14.43 7.72 4.80
C GLN A 67 -15.59 7.67 5.81
N SER A 68 -15.60 6.64 6.68
CA SER A 68 -16.68 6.47 7.68
C SER A 68 -16.74 7.60 8.71
N THR A 69 -15.61 8.25 8.97
CA THR A 69 -15.50 9.36 9.92
C THR A 69 -15.52 10.75 9.28
N GLY A 70 -15.66 10.82 7.95
CA GLY A 70 -15.65 12.09 7.20
C GLY A 70 -14.29 12.79 7.16
N ARG A 71 -13.20 12.07 7.45
CA ARG A 71 -11.82 12.59 7.42
C ARG A 71 -11.17 12.49 6.04
N LEU A 72 -11.62 11.56 5.20
CA LEU A 72 -11.12 11.43 3.84
C LEU A 72 -11.53 12.64 3.02
N LYS A 73 -10.57 13.32 2.41
CA LYS A 73 -10.81 14.45 1.51
C LYS A 73 -10.88 13.94 0.07
N GLY A 74 -11.87 14.42 -0.66
CA GLY A 74 -12.19 13.87 -1.98
C GLY A 74 -12.85 12.48 -1.87
N ASN A 75 -13.19 11.90 -3.01
CA ASN A 75 -13.71 10.54 -3.11
C ASN A 75 -12.64 9.59 -3.69
N ASN A 76 -11.39 9.91 -3.49
CA ASN A 76 -10.25 9.21 -4.08
C ASN A 76 -9.09 9.06 -3.09
N ILE A 77 -8.27 8.07 -3.36
CA ILE A 77 -6.91 7.97 -2.84
C ILE A 77 -5.93 7.89 -4.01
N VAL A 78 -4.69 8.26 -3.77
CA VAL A 78 -3.66 8.23 -4.82
C VAL A 78 -2.71 7.07 -4.58
N GLY A 79 -2.70 6.12 -5.51
CA GLY A 79 -1.70 5.05 -5.58
C GLY A 79 -0.75 5.25 -6.74
N THR A 80 0.02 4.22 -7.07
CA THR A 80 0.87 4.21 -8.26
C THR A 80 0.35 3.23 -9.31
N VAL A 81 0.98 3.27 -10.48
CA VAL A 81 0.74 2.24 -11.51
C VAL A 81 1.06 0.82 -11.02
N MET A 82 1.79 0.69 -9.91
CA MET A 82 2.12 -0.60 -9.29
C MET A 82 1.07 -1.09 -8.31
N SER A 83 0.15 -0.24 -7.82
CA SER A 83 -0.88 -0.64 -6.86
C SER A 83 -1.75 -1.76 -7.41
N ASN A 84 -2.08 -2.70 -6.55
CA ASN A 84 -2.81 -3.92 -6.91
C ASN A 84 -4.21 -3.60 -7.45
N LEU A 85 -4.68 -4.36 -8.42
CA LEU A 85 -6.04 -4.22 -8.94
C LEU A 85 -7.11 -4.60 -7.91
N GLY A 86 -6.76 -5.44 -6.92
CA GLY A 86 -7.64 -5.75 -5.78
C GLY A 86 -8.00 -4.51 -4.97
N LEU A 87 -7.01 -3.64 -4.70
CA LEU A 87 -7.25 -2.34 -4.06
C LEU A 87 -8.25 -1.50 -4.86
N GLU A 88 -8.06 -1.37 -6.17
CA GLU A 88 -8.95 -0.58 -7.03
C GLU A 88 -10.39 -1.11 -7.00
N LYS A 89 -10.55 -2.43 -7.11
CA LYS A 89 -11.87 -3.08 -7.04
C LYS A 89 -12.52 -2.87 -5.66
N TYR A 90 -11.75 -2.99 -4.59
CA TYR A 90 -12.24 -2.77 -3.25
C TYR A 90 -12.70 -1.32 -3.05
N LEU A 91 -11.87 -0.34 -3.39
CA LEU A 91 -12.22 1.07 -3.27
C LEU A 91 -13.51 1.39 -4.05
N LYS A 92 -13.63 0.87 -5.27
CA LYS A 92 -14.85 1.04 -6.08
C LYS A 92 -16.09 0.47 -5.39
N SER A 93 -15.96 -0.64 -4.64
CA SER A 93 -17.10 -1.24 -3.92
C SER A 93 -17.61 -0.37 -2.78
N ILE A 94 -16.77 0.52 -2.25
CA ILE A 94 -17.11 1.50 -1.20
C ILE A 94 -17.27 2.93 -1.76
N ASN A 95 -17.49 3.07 -3.08
CA ASN A 95 -17.66 4.34 -3.78
C ASN A 95 -16.45 5.30 -3.70
N LEU A 96 -15.25 4.75 -3.62
CA LEU A 96 -14.00 5.49 -3.75
C LEU A 96 -13.31 5.14 -5.07
N THR A 97 -12.42 6.02 -5.53
CA THR A 97 -11.58 5.78 -6.70
C THR A 97 -10.11 5.68 -6.31
N LEU A 98 -9.37 4.89 -7.08
CA LEU A 98 -7.92 4.85 -7.03
C LEU A 98 -7.37 5.66 -8.21
N ASP A 99 -6.81 6.83 -7.92
CA ASP A 99 -6.06 7.59 -8.89
C ASP A 99 -4.62 7.06 -8.95
N ARG A 100 -4.08 6.90 -10.16
CA ARG A 100 -2.78 6.28 -10.35
C ARG A 100 -1.77 7.32 -10.82
N ALA A 101 -0.73 7.52 -10.03
CA ALA A 101 0.46 8.29 -10.39
C ALA A 101 1.56 7.36 -10.93
N ASP A 102 2.58 7.94 -11.51
CA ASP A 102 3.84 7.24 -11.78
C ASP A 102 4.50 6.81 -10.48
N VAL A 103 5.40 5.83 -10.56
CA VAL A 103 6.15 5.34 -9.39
C VAL A 103 7.11 6.42 -8.90
N GLY A 104 7.02 6.74 -7.62
CA GLY A 104 7.84 7.72 -6.91
C GLY A 104 6.99 8.64 -6.04
N ASP A 105 7.45 8.88 -4.83
CA ASP A 105 6.80 9.68 -3.79
C ASP A 105 6.39 11.08 -4.30
N ARG A 106 7.25 11.72 -5.06
CA ARG A 106 7.00 13.02 -5.67
C ARG A 106 5.77 13.01 -6.56
N TYR A 107 5.62 12.01 -7.44
CA TYR A 107 4.50 11.92 -8.36
C TYR A 107 3.18 11.67 -7.61
N VAL A 108 3.23 10.82 -6.58
CA VAL A 108 2.08 10.58 -5.71
C VAL A 108 1.65 11.89 -5.03
N LEU A 109 2.60 12.63 -4.43
CA LEU A 109 2.31 13.88 -3.74
C LEU A 109 1.79 14.98 -4.69
N GLU A 110 2.38 15.11 -5.88
CA GLU A 110 1.91 16.07 -6.90
C GLU A 110 0.46 15.74 -7.32
N HIS A 111 0.16 14.45 -7.52
CA HIS A 111 -1.19 14.01 -7.87
C HIS A 111 -2.19 14.23 -6.72
N MET A 112 -1.81 13.94 -5.48
CA MET A 112 -2.64 14.23 -4.29
C MET A 112 -3.01 15.71 -4.21
N ARG A 113 -2.05 16.60 -4.43
CA ARG A 113 -2.30 18.06 -4.44
C ARG A 113 -3.25 18.48 -5.56
N ALA A 114 -3.10 17.91 -6.75
CA ALA A 114 -3.96 18.21 -7.89
C ALA A 114 -5.39 17.69 -7.71
N SER A 115 -5.57 16.52 -7.11
CA SER A 115 -6.87 15.88 -6.89
C SER A 115 -7.56 16.29 -5.58
N GLY A 116 -6.83 16.95 -4.68
CA GLY A 116 -7.33 17.31 -3.34
C GLY A 116 -7.41 16.12 -2.36
N SER A 117 -6.81 14.98 -2.70
CA SER A 117 -6.74 13.82 -1.83
C SER A 117 -5.77 14.04 -0.67
N ASN A 118 -6.14 13.59 0.53
CA ASN A 118 -5.26 13.64 1.71
C ASN A 118 -4.63 12.30 2.05
N LEU A 119 -4.88 11.26 1.25
CA LEU A 119 -4.30 9.92 1.40
C LEU A 119 -3.72 9.44 0.08
N GLY A 120 -2.47 9.04 0.11
CA GLY A 120 -1.81 8.40 -1.02
C GLY A 120 -0.62 7.57 -0.57
N GLY A 121 -0.05 6.82 -1.49
CA GLY A 121 1.12 6.01 -1.19
C GLY A 121 1.44 4.95 -2.24
N GLU A 122 2.33 4.08 -1.86
CA GLU A 122 2.84 3.00 -2.67
C GLU A 122 2.67 1.64 -1.98
N GLN A 123 2.55 0.59 -2.76
CA GLN A 123 2.54 -0.79 -2.25
C GLN A 123 3.77 -1.10 -1.38
N SER A 124 4.89 -0.42 -1.63
CA SER A 124 6.14 -0.54 -0.84
C SER A 124 6.02 -0.11 0.63
N GLY A 125 4.89 0.49 1.04
CA GLY A 125 4.66 0.99 2.39
C GLY A 125 5.03 2.46 2.59
N HIS A 126 5.39 3.20 1.53
CA HIS A 126 5.52 4.66 1.58
C HIS A 126 4.13 5.28 1.56
N ILE A 127 3.62 5.69 2.72
CA ILE A 127 2.25 6.20 2.89
C ILE A 127 2.30 7.69 3.25
N ILE A 128 1.61 8.50 2.45
CA ILE A 128 1.50 9.95 2.63
C ILE A 128 0.13 10.29 3.18
N LEU A 129 0.12 10.91 4.35
CA LEU A 129 -1.07 11.41 5.03
C LEU A 129 -0.94 12.93 5.13
N SER A 130 -1.40 13.65 4.10
CA SER A 130 -1.08 15.08 3.94
C SER A 130 -1.63 16.01 5.03
N ASP A 131 -2.55 15.52 5.84
CA ASP A 131 -3.04 16.24 7.04
C ASP A 131 -2.00 16.22 8.17
N TYR A 132 -0.96 15.40 8.11
CA TYR A 132 0.07 15.23 9.14
C TYR A 132 1.48 15.53 8.62
N ALA A 133 1.81 15.10 7.41
CA ALA A 133 3.13 15.26 6.83
C ALA A 133 3.05 15.48 5.32
N THR A 134 4.05 16.16 4.77
CA THR A 134 4.16 16.44 3.33
C THR A 134 4.96 15.38 2.56
N THR A 135 5.33 14.29 3.23
CA THR A 135 6.05 13.15 2.69
C THR A 135 5.53 11.88 3.34
N GLY A 136 5.97 10.72 2.87
CA GLY A 136 5.72 9.46 3.57
C GLY A 136 6.33 9.47 4.96
N ASP A 137 5.57 8.95 5.92
CA ASP A 137 6.01 8.80 7.30
C ASP A 137 5.47 7.47 7.84
N GLY A 138 6.39 6.51 7.99
CA GLY A 138 6.04 5.16 8.44
C GLY A 138 5.55 5.13 9.88
N VAL A 139 6.02 6.05 10.74
CA VAL A 139 5.56 6.14 12.13
C VAL A 139 4.14 6.66 12.20
N ILE A 140 3.84 7.74 11.47
CA ILE A 140 2.48 8.29 11.40
C ILE A 140 1.52 7.26 10.80
N ALA A 141 1.91 6.58 9.72
CA ALA A 141 1.09 5.53 9.12
C ALA A 141 0.82 4.38 10.10
N ALA A 142 1.85 3.91 10.84
CA ALA A 142 1.67 2.90 11.88
C ALA A 142 0.72 3.35 12.99
N LEU A 143 0.85 4.58 13.48
CA LEU A 143 -0.03 5.14 14.51
C LEU A 143 -1.49 5.24 14.02
N GLN A 144 -1.72 5.57 12.75
CA GLN A 144 -3.08 5.56 12.19
C GLN A 144 -3.66 4.15 12.17
N MET A 145 -2.90 3.14 11.77
CA MET A 145 -3.35 1.74 11.78
C MET A 145 -3.68 1.25 13.19
N LEU A 146 -2.83 1.58 14.17
CA LEU A 146 -3.09 1.26 15.58
C LEU A 146 -4.35 1.96 16.11
N ALA A 147 -4.53 3.24 15.76
CA ALA A 147 -5.72 4.00 16.16
C ALA A 147 -7.00 3.38 15.58
N ILE A 148 -6.98 2.95 14.32
CA ILE A 148 -8.12 2.26 13.67
C ILE A 148 -8.43 0.95 14.40
N ALA A 149 -7.43 0.09 14.63
CA ALA A 149 -7.62 -1.18 15.32
C ALA A 149 -8.22 -1.00 16.72
N VAL A 150 -7.71 -0.02 17.48
CA VAL A 150 -8.23 0.30 18.83
C VAL A 150 -9.64 0.87 18.79
N GLN A 151 -9.93 1.80 17.88
CA GLN A 151 -11.24 2.43 17.76
C GLN A 151 -12.32 1.45 17.33
N GLU A 152 -12.00 0.52 16.43
CA GLU A 152 -12.92 -0.50 15.97
C GLU A 152 -12.99 -1.72 16.89
N GLY A 153 -12.06 -1.85 17.84
CA GLY A 153 -11.95 -3.02 18.72
C GLY A 153 -11.58 -4.30 17.97
N LYS A 154 -10.90 -4.17 16.84
CA LYS A 154 -10.50 -5.26 15.93
C LYS A 154 -9.01 -5.53 15.97
N THR A 155 -8.61 -6.71 15.51
CA THR A 155 -7.19 -7.07 15.27
C THR A 155 -6.69 -6.42 13.98
N ILE A 156 -5.36 -6.44 13.77
CA ILE A 156 -4.76 -5.91 12.53
C ILE A 156 -5.22 -6.72 11.32
N SER A 157 -5.28 -8.05 11.42
CA SER A 157 -5.78 -8.88 10.33
C SER A 157 -7.22 -8.57 9.94
N GLU A 158 -8.08 -8.25 10.92
CA GLU A 158 -9.48 -7.88 10.67
C GLU A 158 -9.61 -6.51 10.00
N VAL A 159 -8.78 -5.52 10.36
CA VAL A 159 -8.85 -4.18 9.75
C VAL A 159 -8.16 -4.11 8.39
N THR A 160 -7.24 -5.01 8.08
CA THR A 160 -6.50 -5.03 6.81
C THR A 160 -6.99 -6.08 5.81
N GLY A 161 -7.76 -7.08 6.26
CA GLY A 161 -8.33 -8.14 5.43
C GLY A 161 -9.52 -7.68 4.58
N LEU A 162 -9.42 -6.50 3.96
CA LEU A 162 -10.53 -5.86 3.23
C LEU A 162 -10.66 -6.35 1.79
N PHE A 163 -9.59 -6.85 1.22
CA PHE A 163 -9.57 -7.45 -0.12
C PHE A 163 -8.44 -8.47 -0.25
N ASP A 164 -8.63 -9.41 -1.18
CA ASP A 164 -7.57 -10.34 -1.57
C ASP A 164 -6.73 -9.73 -2.69
N PRO A 165 -5.39 -9.64 -2.55
CA PRO A 165 -4.53 -9.17 -3.62
C PRO A 165 -4.67 -10.06 -4.85
N LEU A 166 -4.93 -9.46 -6.00
CA LEU A 166 -4.93 -10.18 -7.27
C LEU A 166 -3.50 -10.51 -7.71
N PRO A 167 -3.29 -11.66 -8.37
CA PRO A 167 -1.98 -12.05 -8.86
C PRO A 167 -1.36 -10.97 -9.74
N GLN A 168 -0.13 -10.58 -9.41
CA GLN A 168 0.64 -9.57 -10.13
C GLN A 168 1.98 -10.14 -10.53
N TYR A 169 2.36 -9.97 -11.79
CA TYR A 169 3.62 -10.44 -12.32
C TYR A 169 4.44 -9.26 -12.83
N LEU A 170 5.62 -9.08 -12.24
CA LEU A 170 6.60 -8.08 -12.66
C LEU A 170 7.84 -8.77 -13.19
N LYS A 171 8.25 -8.41 -14.42
CA LYS A 171 9.49 -8.89 -15.01
C LYS A 171 10.32 -7.74 -15.55
N ASN A 172 11.50 -7.53 -14.99
CA ASN A 172 12.46 -6.59 -15.52
C ASN A 172 13.20 -7.21 -16.72
N ILE A 173 13.20 -6.51 -17.85
CA ILE A 173 13.89 -6.91 -19.07
C ILE A 173 15.02 -5.90 -19.31
N LYS A 174 16.26 -6.40 -19.41
CA LYS A 174 17.40 -5.54 -19.73
C LYS A 174 17.32 -5.15 -21.21
N ILE A 175 17.37 -3.85 -21.45
CA ILE A 175 17.30 -3.25 -22.80
C ILE A 175 18.67 -2.68 -23.13
N GLU A 176 19.19 -2.96 -24.34
CA GLU A 176 20.55 -2.53 -24.71
C GLU A 176 20.58 -1.21 -25.51
N LYS A 177 19.68 -0.96 -26.45
CA LYS A 177 19.76 0.21 -27.35
C LYS A 177 18.43 0.77 -27.87
N ILE A 178 17.35 0.01 -27.90
CA ILE A 178 16.09 0.41 -28.53
C ILE A 178 14.98 0.26 -27.50
N ASN A 179 14.17 1.31 -27.32
CA ASN A 179 12.98 1.21 -26.48
C ASN A 179 11.99 0.22 -27.11
N PRO A 180 11.68 -0.93 -26.46
CA PRO A 180 10.77 -1.92 -27.02
C PRO A 180 9.38 -1.37 -27.28
N LEU A 181 8.96 -0.32 -26.55
CA LEU A 181 7.65 0.31 -26.73
C LEU A 181 7.53 1.08 -28.05
N ASP A 182 8.63 1.32 -28.77
CA ASP A 182 8.60 1.89 -30.11
C ASP A 182 8.27 0.83 -31.19
N SER A 183 8.26 -0.44 -30.81
CA SER A 183 7.93 -1.55 -31.72
C SER A 183 6.41 -1.76 -31.82
N SER A 184 5.91 -1.78 -33.06
CA SER A 184 4.49 -2.09 -33.32
C SER A 184 4.10 -3.49 -32.83
N LEU A 185 4.99 -4.47 -32.95
CA LEU A 185 4.77 -5.84 -32.48
C LEU A 185 4.57 -5.92 -30.96
N VAL A 186 5.36 -5.16 -30.21
CA VAL A 186 5.24 -5.07 -28.74
C VAL A 186 3.91 -4.40 -28.38
N ASN A 187 3.60 -3.28 -29.00
CA ASN A 187 2.34 -2.56 -28.77
C ASN A 187 1.11 -3.40 -29.15
N ASP A 188 1.19 -4.19 -30.21
CA ASP A 188 0.13 -5.14 -30.59
C ASP A 188 -0.03 -6.27 -29.56
N ALA A 189 1.07 -6.76 -29.00
CA ALA A 189 1.02 -7.75 -27.93
C ALA A 189 0.39 -7.20 -26.66
N ILE A 190 0.75 -5.96 -26.25
CA ILE A 190 0.14 -5.26 -25.12
C ILE A 190 -1.37 -5.09 -25.35
N ARG A 191 -1.78 -4.59 -26.53
CA ARG A 191 -3.21 -4.43 -26.86
C ARG A 191 -3.97 -5.76 -26.84
N ARG A 192 -3.37 -6.86 -27.30
CA ARG A 192 -3.98 -8.20 -27.20
C ARG A 192 -4.13 -8.63 -25.74
N GLY A 193 -3.11 -8.43 -24.91
CA GLY A 193 -3.15 -8.73 -23.49
C GLY A 193 -4.25 -7.94 -22.78
N GLN A 194 -4.33 -6.63 -23.01
CA GLN A 194 -5.38 -5.79 -22.44
C GLN A 194 -6.79 -6.24 -22.85
N ARG A 195 -7.01 -6.58 -24.13
CA ARG A 195 -8.30 -7.11 -24.59
C ARG A 195 -8.65 -8.45 -23.97
N TYR A 196 -7.67 -9.34 -23.81
CA TYR A 196 -7.87 -10.67 -23.18
C TYR A 196 -8.27 -10.52 -21.70
N LEU A 197 -7.61 -9.63 -20.97
CA LEU A 197 -7.88 -9.40 -19.55
C LEU A 197 -9.19 -8.62 -19.31
N GLY A 198 -9.57 -7.73 -20.23
CA GLY A 198 -10.76 -6.89 -20.11
C GLY A 198 -10.79 -6.15 -18.78
N HIS A 199 -11.88 -6.29 -18.02
CA HIS A 199 -12.04 -5.70 -16.68
C HIS A 199 -11.41 -6.53 -15.55
N ASN A 200 -10.89 -7.71 -15.86
CA ASN A 200 -10.37 -8.65 -14.85
C ASN A 200 -8.88 -8.54 -14.63
N GLY A 201 -8.21 -7.73 -15.44
CA GLY A 201 -6.77 -7.53 -15.31
C GLY A 201 -6.27 -6.28 -16.02
N ARG A 202 -4.96 -6.06 -15.91
CA ARG A 202 -4.27 -4.91 -16.50
C ARG A 202 -2.88 -5.34 -16.98
N VAL A 203 -2.41 -4.78 -18.11
CA VAL A 203 -1.05 -4.92 -18.63
C VAL A 203 -0.36 -3.57 -18.51
#